data_33eee45ec0263b40f4c0a16d51ebe7f0
#
_entry.id   33eee45ec0263b40f4c0a16d51ebe7f0
#
_cell.length_a   1.000
_cell.length_b   1.000
_cell.length_c   1.000
_cell.angle_alpha   90.00
_cell.angle_beta   90.00
_cell.angle_gamma   90.00
#
_symmetry.space_group_name_H-M   'P 1'
#
loop_
_entity.id
_entity.type
_entity.pdbx_description
1 polymer ?
#
loop_
_entity_poly.entity_id
_entity_poly.type
_entity_poly.pdbx_seq_one_letter_code
_entity_poly.pdbx_strand_id
1 'polypeptide(L)'
;MLSRRRFLATAAATAPAFALNQPHLDAQTRKPSTLPTPVAVLKDRSHEAVPISAAERAHRVERARELLAENKLAALTVTGGTTLEYFLGIPAGQSERLFAWTLPATGDPFIVCPTFEAGRVHEALSTSPTGASTLVFTWNEDADPYAVLAKQLQAATSSSRPLALDERVQFVFADRIAQAVAPRTVTSGIPVVAGCRSIKSPAELALLQLANDITLSVYKAVYESCSPGMTNRQFTSLIDAAYERCGVRGEASCQVAAFSAQPHGSPTPQVIRENQIILIDDGCYVQGYQSDISRSFVYGRPTDRQKRVFDIVHQAQAAALAAARPGVEMQAVDAAARNVITDAGFGPDYKHFTHRLGHGIGMDMHEWYYLVRGNTRLLAANMCFSNEPGIYLADDPAPFGIRLEDDMHITADGAKLFTPQSPSLEHPFGNA
;
A
#
# COMPACT_ATOMS: atom_id res chain seq x y z
N MET A 1 -35.13 18.03 -48.30
CA MET A 1 -35.15 18.82 -47.04
C MET A 1 -36.36 18.40 -46.24
N LEU A 2 -36.23 17.46 -45.30
CA LEU A 2 -37.29 17.02 -44.40
C LEU A 2 -36.99 17.63 -43.04
N SER A 3 -37.93 18.45 -42.53
CA SER A 3 -37.78 19.28 -41.34
C SER A 3 -37.78 18.46 -40.07
N ARG A 4 -36.93 18.90 -39.12
CA ARG A 4 -36.74 18.36 -37.75
C ARG A 4 -38.04 18.24 -36.89
N ARG A 5 -39.19 18.67 -37.38
CA ARG A 5 -40.46 18.66 -36.63
C ARG A 5 -41.32 17.40 -36.80
N ARG A 6 -40.93 16.44 -37.64
CA ARG A 6 -41.69 15.20 -37.83
C ARG A 6 -41.12 13.96 -37.12
N PHE A 7 -40.04 14.10 -36.37
CA PHE A 7 -39.42 12.97 -35.64
C PHE A 7 -39.90 12.82 -34.19
N LEU A 8 -40.67 13.76 -33.66
CA LEU A 8 -41.13 13.78 -32.25
C LEU A 8 -42.61 13.43 -32.04
N ALA A 9 -43.33 12.94 -33.10
CA ALA A 9 -44.75 12.73 -33.02
C ALA A 9 -45.23 11.25 -33.14
N THR A 10 -44.27 10.26 -33.07
CA THR A 10 -44.68 8.82 -33.24
C THR A 10 -43.98 7.90 -32.23
N ALA A 11 -43.86 8.31 -30.98
CA ALA A 11 -43.40 7.44 -29.89
C ALA A 11 -44.22 7.64 -28.60
N ALA A 12 -45.55 7.63 -28.75
CA ALA A 12 -46.47 7.59 -27.62
C ALA A 12 -47.53 6.54 -27.91
N ALA A 13 -47.20 5.28 -27.74
CA ALA A 13 -48.16 4.19 -27.47
C ALA A 13 -47.41 2.89 -27.11
N THR A 14 -47.73 2.37 -25.91
CA THR A 14 -47.51 0.99 -25.44
C THR A 14 -46.08 0.61 -25.07
N ALA A 15 -45.63 1.02 -23.89
CA ALA A 15 -44.71 0.23 -23.08
C ALA A 15 -45.50 -0.39 -21.91
N PRO A 16 -45.53 -1.72 -21.74
CA PRO A 16 -46.03 -2.31 -20.50
C PRO A 16 -45.08 -1.93 -19.39
N ALA A 17 -45.62 -1.38 -18.29
CA ALA A 17 -44.91 -1.15 -17.06
C ALA A 17 -44.47 -2.51 -16.47
N PHE A 18 -43.29 -2.97 -16.81
CA PHE A 18 -42.58 -3.92 -15.97
C PHE A 18 -42.11 -3.16 -14.76
N ALA A 19 -42.89 -3.16 -13.69
CA ALA A 19 -42.42 -2.88 -12.35
C ALA A 19 -41.37 -3.98 -12.02
N LEU A 20 -40.12 -3.69 -12.29
CA LEU A 20 -39.00 -4.39 -11.65
C LEU A 20 -39.10 -4.07 -10.18
N ASN A 21 -39.79 -4.92 -9.43
CA ASN A 21 -39.54 -5.09 -8.00
C ASN A 21 -38.08 -5.51 -7.86
N GLN A 22 -37.15 -4.57 -7.84
CA GLN A 22 -35.85 -4.79 -7.25
C GLN A 22 -36.11 -4.92 -5.74
N PRO A 23 -35.82 -6.07 -5.13
CA PRO A 23 -35.71 -6.10 -3.69
C PRO A 23 -34.58 -5.10 -3.36
N HIS A 24 -34.90 -3.99 -2.72
CA HIS A 24 -33.93 -3.25 -1.95
C HIS A 24 -33.36 -4.23 -0.93
N LEU A 25 -32.28 -4.90 -1.28
CA LEU A 25 -31.35 -5.45 -0.31
C LEU A 25 -30.74 -4.22 0.38
N ASP A 26 -31.47 -3.71 1.37
CA ASP A 26 -30.89 -2.98 2.48
C ASP A 26 -29.91 -3.95 3.15
N ALA A 27 -28.71 -4.05 2.57
CA ALA A 27 -27.53 -4.53 3.27
C ALA A 27 -27.12 -3.43 4.27
N GLN A 28 -28.00 -3.15 5.23
CA GLN A 28 -27.57 -2.60 6.49
C GLN A 28 -26.59 -3.62 7.07
N THR A 29 -25.29 -3.34 6.92
CA THR A 29 -24.25 -3.90 7.76
C THR A 29 -24.59 -3.48 9.20
N ARG A 30 -25.49 -4.22 9.86
CA ARG A 30 -25.69 -4.10 11.30
C ARG A 30 -24.34 -4.43 11.91
N LYS A 31 -23.64 -3.42 12.45
CA LYS A 31 -22.57 -3.65 13.43
C LYS A 31 -23.14 -4.65 14.43
N PRO A 32 -22.46 -5.75 14.75
CA PRO A 32 -22.95 -6.70 15.74
C PRO A 32 -23.29 -5.92 17.01
N SER A 33 -24.45 -6.16 17.59
CA SER A 33 -24.94 -5.44 18.78
C SER A 33 -24.01 -5.64 20.00
N THR A 34 -23.16 -6.68 19.95
CA THR A 34 -22.07 -6.94 20.91
C THR A 34 -20.90 -7.57 20.18
N LEU A 35 -19.70 -7.01 20.38
CA LEU A 35 -18.46 -7.58 19.83
C LEU A 35 -18.13 -8.88 20.60
N PRO A 36 -17.56 -9.90 19.93
CA PRO A 36 -16.98 -11.07 20.60
C PRO A 36 -15.94 -10.64 21.64
N THR A 37 -15.85 -11.38 22.76
CA THR A 37 -14.95 -11.04 23.86
C THR A 37 -13.50 -10.80 23.42
N PRO A 38 -12.86 -11.62 22.54
CA PRO A 38 -11.49 -11.37 22.10
C PRO A 38 -11.32 -10.01 21.43
N VAL A 39 -12.29 -9.57 20.63
CA VAL A 39 -12.28 -8.24 19.97
C VAL A 39 -12.62 -7.12 20.97
N ALA A 40 -13.59 -7.35 21.87
CA ALA A 40 -14.06 -6.34 22.81
C ALA A 40 -12.99 -5.90 23.82
N VAL A 41 -12.03 -6.79 24.15
CA VAL A 41 -10.95 -6.50 25.12
C VAL A 41 -9.75 -5.78 24.51
N LEU A 42 -9.67 -5.66 23.17
CA LEU A 42 -8.63 -4.86 22.50
C LEU A 42 -8.69 -3.41 22.98
N LYS A 43 -7.53 -2.79 23.07
CA LYS A 43 -7.37 -1.42 23.59
C LYS A 43 -6.80 -0.50 22.52
N ASP A 44 -7.14 0.77 22.62
CA ASP A 44 -6.55 1.83 21.82
C ASP A 44 -5.03 1.89 22.04
N ARG A 45 -4.29 1.74 20.97
CA ARG A 45 -2.82 1.79 20.89
C ARG A 45 -2.31 2.99 20.08
N SER A 46 -3.21 3.85 19.58
CA SER A 46 -2.84 5.01 18.77
C SER A 46 -1.87 5.97 19.49
N HIS A 47 -1.96 6.01 20.83
CA HIS A 47 -1.09 6.83 21.67
C HIS A 47 0.37 6.32 21.77
N GLU A 48 0.65 5.09 21.34
CA GLU A 48 2.02 4.53 21.27
C GLU A 48 2.78 5.08 20.05
N ALA A 49 2.05 5.60 19.04
CA ALA A 49 2.65 6.13 17.83
C ALA A 49 3.35 7.47 18.08
N VAL A 50 4.65 7.52 17.83
CA VAL A 50 5.43 8.75 17.86
C VAL A 50 5.46 9.35 16.45
N PRO A 51 4.82 10.51 16.20
CA PRO A 51 4.80 11.12 14.88
C PRO A 51 6.21 11.48 14.38
N ILE A 52 6.40 11.41 13.06
CA ILE A 52 7.63 11.87 12.42
C ILE A 52 7.85 13.36 12.73
N SER A 53 9.00 13.69 13.28
CA SER A 53 9.34 15.05 13.71
C SER A 53 9.58 16.00 12.52
N ALA A 54 9.40 17.30 12.74
CA ALA A 54 9.76 18.31 11.76
C ALA A 54 11.26 18.27 11.39
N ALA A 55 12.13 17.97 12.36
CA ALA A 55 13.57 17.84 12.13
C ALA A 55 13.88 16.66 11.18
N GLU A 56 13.20 15.52 11.34
CA GLU A 56 13.37 14.39 10.43
C GLU A 56 12.87 14.70 9.03
N ARG A 57 11.71 15.36 8.90
CA ARG A 57 11.22 15.81 7.59
C ARG A 57 12.16 16.81 6.92
N ALA A 58 12.79 17.71 7.68
CA ALA A 58 13.83 18.61 7.16
C ALA A 58 15.02 17.80 6.60
N HIS A 59 15.47 16.78 7.32
CA HIS A 59 16.53 15.89 6.84
C HIS A 59 16.13 15.15 5.54
N ARG A 60 14.88 14.71 5.42
CA ARG A 60 14.36 14.09 4.18
C ARG A 60 14.42 15.05 2.98
N VAL A 61 14.07 16.32 3.20
CA VAL A 61 14.16 17.36 2.16
C VAL A 61 15.61 17.58 1.72
N GLU A 62 16.56 17.65 2.67
CA GLU A 62 17.99 17.78 2.33
C GLU A 62 18.49 16.53 1.59
N ARG A 63 18.09 15.33 2.00
CA ARG A 63 18.42 14.10 1.26
C ARG A 63 17.87 14.11 -0.16
N ALA A 64 16.65 14.62 -0.36
CA ALA A 64 16.10 14.80 -1.71
C ALA A 64 16.93 15.77 -2.56
N ARG A 65 17.46 16.87 -1.96
CA ARG A 65 18.37 17.81 -2.65
C ARG A 65 19.67 17.15 -3.07
N GLU A 66 20.29 16.35 -2.20
CA GLU A 66 21.47 15.57 -2.54
C GLU A 66 21.20 14.66 -3.74
N LEU A 67 20.09 13.91 -3.72
CA LEU A 67 19.68 13.02 -4.79
C LEU A 67 19.36 13.76 -6.10
N LEU A 68 18.78 14.96 -6.02
CA LEU A 68 18.61 15.84 -7.18
C LEU A 68 19.95 16.21 -7.80
N ALA A 69 20.94 16.54 -6.98
CA ALA A 69 22.28 16.90 -7.45
C ALA A 69 23.01 15.69 -8.06
N GLU A 70 22.99 14.53 -7.38
CA GLU A 70 23.57 13.26 -7.82
C GLU A 70 23.02 12.84 -9.19
N ASN A 71 21.70 12.97 -9.37
CA ASN A 71 20.99 12.59 -10.60
C ASN A 71 20.93 13.72 -11.64
N LYS A 72 21.62 14.85 -11.42
CA LYS A 72 21.67 15.99 -12.34
C LYS A 72 20.29 16.53 -12.69
N LEU A 73 19.40 16.62 -11.74
CA LEU A 73 18.04 17.13 -11.86
C LEU A 73 17.97 18.59 -11.37
N ALA A 74 17.09 19.40 -11.96
CA ALA A 74 16.91 20.79 -11.59
C ALA A 74 16.01 20.94 -10.35
N ALA A 75 14.96 20.14 -10.28
CA ALA A 75 13.96 20.16 -9.23
C ALA A 75 13.17 18.85 -9.22
N LEU A 76 12.45 18.60 -8.11
CA LEU A 76 11.40 17.59 -7.99
C LEU A 76 10.06 18.29 -7.84
N THR A 77 9.05 17.91 -8.63
CA THR A 77 7.65 18.32 -8.44
C THR A 77 6.81 17.13 -8.01
N VAL A 78 6.02 17.34 -6.95
CA VAL A 78 5.10 16.37 -6.34
C VAL A 78 3.71 16.99 -6.30
N THR A 79 2.70 16.25 -6.76
CA THR A 79 1.30 16.64 -6.63
C THR A 79 0.68 15.76 -5.55
N GLY A 80 0.06 16.25 -4.55
CA GLY A 80 -0.67 15.51 -3.51
C GLY A 80 -0.26 14.04 -3.23
N GLY A 81 -0.86 13.41 -2.25
CA GLY A 81 -0.61 12.00 -1.92
C GLY A 81 0.59 11.77 -1.00
N THR A 82 0.98 10.52 -0.88
CA THR A 82 1.93 10.01 0.14
C THR A 82 3.31 10.66 0.09
N THR A 83 3.83 10.95 -1.10
CA THR A 83 5.15 11.61 -1.24
C THR A 83 5.14 13.03 -0.69
N LEU A 84 4.04 13.77 -0.85
CA LEU A 84 3.90 15.10 -0.26
C LEU A 84 3.85 15.02 1.28
N GLU A 85 3.08 14.08 1.80
CA GLU A 85 2.98 13.83 3.24
C GLU A 85 4.33 13.39 3.83
N TYR A 86 5.09 12.55 3.11
CA TYR A 86 6.43 12.12 3.52
C TYR A 86 7.38 13.30 3.74
N PHE A 87 7.39 14.28 2.82
CA PHE A 87 8.29 15.43 2.91
C PHE A 87 7.76 16.53 3.84
N LEU A 88 6.50 16.88 3.74
CA LEU A 88 5.94 18.05 4.40
C LEU A 88 5.09 17.74 5.64
N GLY A 89 4.62 16.50 5.80
CA GLY A 89 3.62 16.14 6.80
C GLY A 89 2.23 16.68 6.48
N ILE A 90 1.98 17.05 5.23
CA ILE A 90 0.71 17.60 4.77
C ILE A 90 -0.09 16.52 4.05
N PRO A 91 -1.18 16.01 4.64
CA PRO A 91 -2.05 15.06 3.98
C PRO A 91 -2.91 15.78 2.93
N ALA A 92 -2.44 15.84 1.70
CA ALA A 92 -3.18 16.40 0.58
C ALA A 92 -3.58 15.28 -0.40
N GLY A 93 -4.87 15.09 -0.57
CA GLY A 93 -5.42 14.19 -1.59
C GLY A 93 -5.14 14.70 -3.00
N GLN A 94 -5.33 13.84 -3.98
CA GLN A 94 -5.29 14.22 -5.40
C GLN A 94 -6.68 14.70 -5.85
N SER A 95 -6.73 15.74 -6.68
CA SER A 95 -7.94 16.26 -7.29
C SER A 95 -7.71 16.55 -8.78
N GLU A 96 -8.71 17.05 -9.47
CA GLU A 96 -8.61 17.54 -10.84
C GLU A 96 -7.91 18.90 -10.95
N ARG A 97 -7.69 19.58 -9.82
CA ARG A 97 -7.01 20.87 -9.73
C ARG A 97 -5.53 20.67 -9.42
N LEU A 98 -4.67 21.39 -10.11
CA LEU A 98 -3.24 21.32 -9.84
C LEU A 98 -2.93 21.89 -8.45
N PHE A 99 -2.51 20.99 -7.58
CA PHE A 99 -1.78 21.28 -6.34
C PHE A 99 -0.39 20.68 -6.47
N ALA A 100 0.65 21.50 -6.48
CA ALA A 100 2.01 21.01 -6.73
C ALA A 100 3.00 21.66 -5.77
N TRP A 101 3.77 20.84 -5.06
CA TRP A 101 4.96 21.26 -4.35
C TRP A 101 6.18 20.99 -5.23
N THR A 102 7.04 21.99 -5.38
CA THR A 102 8.27 21.87 -6.15
C THR A 102 9.47 22.19 -5.26
N LEU A 103 10.42 21.24 -5.20
CA LEU A 103 11.69 21.35 -4.50
C LEU A 103 12.80 21.55 -5.53
N PRO A 104 13.36 22.78 -5.69
CA PRO A 104 14.58 22.98 -6.47
C PRO A 104 15.78 22.31 -5.80
N ALA A 105 16.78 21.91 -6.60
CA ALA A 105 18.04 21.37 -6.08
C ALA A 105 18.78 22.38 -5.17
N THR A 106 18.57 23.69 -5.43
CA THR A 106 19.05 24.79 -4.60
C THR A 106 18.00 25.89 -4.53
N GLY A 107 17.93 26.65 -3.43
CA GLY A 107 16.93 27.69 -3.22
C GLY A 107 15.66 27.21 -2.51
N ASP A 108 14.67 28.10 -2.39
CA ASP A 108 13.48 27.85 -1.62
C ASP A 108 12.48 26.97 -2.39
N PRO A 109 11.82 26.01 -1.71
CA PRO A 109 10.72 25.27 -2.31
C PRO A 109 9.50 26.17 -2.49
N PHE A 110 8.61 25.76 -3.38
CA PHE A 110 7.37 26.49 -3.59
C PHE A 110 6.17 25.57 -3.83
N ILE A 111 4.99 26.09 -3.49
CA ILE A 111 3.70 25.46 -3.79
C ILE A 111 2.94 26.30 -4.81
N VAL A 112 2.32 25.62 -5.77
CA VAL A 112 1.31 26.20 -6.68
C VAL A 112 -0.02 25.54 -6.34
N CYS A 113 -1.02 26.33 -5.92
CA CYS A 113 -2.32 25.82 -5.52
C CYS A 113 -3.47 26.75 -5.95
N PRO A 114 -4.73 26.28 -5.97
CA PRO A 114 -5.88 27.16 -6.16
C PRO A 114 -5.93 28.27 -5.11
N THR A 115 -6.37 29.48 -5.48
CA THR A 115 -6.41 30.64 -4.57
C THR A 115 -7.27 30.36 -3.33
N PHE A 116 -8.37 29.63 -3.46
CA PHE A 116 -9.25 29.31 -2.33
C PHE A 116 -8.65 28.29 -1.34
N GLU A 117 -7.58 27.55 -1.74
CA GLU A 117 -6.84 26.62 -0.86
C GLU A 117 -5.71 27.31 -0.09
N ALA A 118 -5.33 28.54 -0.43
CA ALA A 118 -4.15 29.21 0.12
C ALA A 118 -4.16 29.29 1.66
N GLY A 119 -5.33 29.54 2.27
CA GLY A 119 -5.46 29.59 3.73
C GLY A 119 -5.08 28.27 4.40
N ARG A 120 -5.59 27.15 3.88
CA ARG A 120 -5.27 25.79 4.37
C ARG A 120 -3.81 25.45 4.16
N VAL A 121 -3.23 25.87 3.03
CA VAL A 121 -1.81 25.65 2.73
C VAL A 121 -0.93 26.39 3.73
N HIS A 122 -1.21 27.65 4.03
CA HIS A 122 -0.46 28.41 5.04
C HIS A 122 -0.59 27.81 6.43
N GLU A 123 -1.78 27.36 6.83
CA GLU A 123 -2.00 26.67 8.09
C GLU A 123 -1.15 25.37 8.17
N ALA A 124 -1.21 24.53 7.14
CA ALA A 124 -0.44 23.30 7.07
C ALA A 124 1.08 23.55 7.06
N LEU A 125 1.54 24.58 6.34
CA LEU A 125 2.95 24.96 6.31
C LEU A 125 3.45 25.47 7.65
N SER A 126 2.59 26.01 8.52
CA SER A 126 3.01 26.50 9.85
C SER A 126 3.65 25.43 10.73
N THR A 127 3.32 24.16 10.48
CA THR A 127 3.85 22.99 11.18
C THR A 127 4.83 22.17 10.33
N SER A 128 5.04 22.55 9.07
CA SER A 128 5.96 21.87 8.15
C SER A 128 7.42 22.31 8.39
N PRO A 129 8.41 21.42 8.17
CA PRO A 129 9.83 21.72 8.37
C PRO A 129 10.34 22.84 7.46
N THR A 130 9.78 22.98 6.28
CA THR A 130 10.15 24.00 5.29
C THR A 130 9.12 25.12 5.20
N GLY A 131 8.18 25.18 6.15
CA GLY A 131 7.05 26.10 6.06
C GLY A 131 7.45 27.58 5.97
N ALA A 132 8.45 28.00 6.74
CA ALA A 132 8.94 29.36 6.73
C ALA A 132 9.65 29.78 5.43
N SER A 133 10.22 28.84 4.69
CA SER A 133 10.91 29.09 3.41
C SER A 133 10.09 28.69 2.18
N THR A 134 8.97 28.00 2.36
CA THR A 134 8.11 27.59 1.23
C THR A 134 7.28 28.75 0.71
N LEU A 135 7.52 29.15 -0.51
CA LEU A 135 6.73 30.19 -1.18
C LEU A 135 5.38 29.60 -1.67
N VAL A 136 4.30 30.36 -1.53
CA VAL A 136 2.98 29.95 -2.01
C VAL A 136 2.52 30.85 -3.15
N PHE A 137 2.28 30.24 -4.30
CA PHE A 137 1.76 30.89 -5.48
C PHE A 137 0.38 30.34 -5.82
N THR A 138 -0.57 31.21 -6.08
CA THR A 138 -1.95 30.82 -6.30
C THR A 138 -2.39 31.06 -7.74
N TRP A 139 -3.45 30.37 -8.14
CA TRP A 139 -4.13 30.54 -9.41
C TRP A 139 -5.65 30.54 -9.23
N ASN A 140 -6.35 31.35 -10.01
CA ASN A 140 -7.81 31.40 -10.04
C ASN A 140 -8.36 30.41 -11.07
N GLU A 141 -9.61 30.01 -10.97
CA GLU A 141 -10.25 28.99 -11.82
C GLU A 141 -10.20 29.31 -13.34
N ASP A 142 -10.06 30.56 -13.70
CA ASP A 142 -9.91 31.04 -15.09
C ASP A 142 -8.45 31.23 -15.55
N ALA A 143 -7.49 30.93 -14.69
CA ALA A 143 -6.05 31.04 -14.97
C ALA A 143 -5.43 29.69 -15.37
N ASP A 144 -4.27 29.73 -16.02
CA ASP A 144 -3.47 28.54 -16.32
C ASP A 144 -2.49 28.24 -15.18
N PRO A 145 -2.72 27.20 -14.35
CA PRO A 145 -1.85 26.85 -13.24
C PRO A 145 -0.47 26.36 -13.70
N TYR A 146 -0.36 25.79 -14.88
CA TYR A 146 0.91 25.27 -15.42
C TYR A 146 1.84 26.41 -15.83
N ALA A 147 1.28 27.50 -16.36
CA ALA A 147 2.03 28.72 -16.62
C ALA A 147 2.58 29.34 -15.32
N VAL A 148 1.79 29.31 -14.22
CA VAL A 148 2.26 29.74 -12.90
C VAL A 148 3.44 28.88 -12.45
N LEU A 149 3.30 27.54 -12.50
CA LEU A 149 4.37 26.60 -12.13
C LEU A 149 5.64 26.84 -12.94
N ALA A 150 5.53 26.93 -14.26
CA ALA A 150 6.67 27.14 -15.15
C ALA A 150 7.41 28.45 -14.87
N LYS A 151 6.67 29.54 -14.66
CA LYS A 151 7.23 30.85 -14.26
C LYS A 151 8.00 30.76 -12.95
N GLN A 152 7.44 30.10 -11.94
CA GLN A 152 8.09 29.98 -10.63
C GLN A 152 9.30 29.04 -10.70
N LEU A 153 9.23 27.96 -11.45
CA LEU A 153 10.38 27.08 -11.68
C LEU A 153 11.53 27.82 -12.38
N GLN A 154 11.22 28.65 -13.37
CA GLN A 154 12.23 29.46 -14.05
C GLN A 154 12.88 30.49 -13.12
N ALA A 155 12.09 31.09 -12.21
CA ALA A 155 12.61 32.02 -11.20
C ALA A 155 13.46 31.30 -10.14
N ALA A 156 13.07 30.08 -9.74
CA ALA A 156 13.76 29.30 -8.71
C ALA A 156 15.09 28.70 -9.20
N THR A 157 15.25 28.41 -10.50
CA THR A 157 16.47 27.80 -11.03
C THR A 157 16.73 28.17 -12.48
N SER A 158 17.94 28.69 -12.75
CA SER A 158 18.47 28.95 -14.09
C SER A 158 19.02 27.68 -14.77
N SER A 159 19.11 26.56 -14.06
CA SER A 159 19.61 25.30 -14.60
C SER A 159 18.74 24.79 -15.74
N SER A 160 19.34 24.34 -16.82
CA SER A 160 18.64 23.68 -17.95
C SER A 160 18.39 22.17 -17.72
N ARG A 161 18.81 21.64 -16.57
CA ARG A 161 18.63 20.23 -16.22
C ARG A 161 17.15 19.84 -16.19
N PRO A 162 16.81 18.53 -16.35
CA PRO A 162 15.42 18.07 -16.34
C PRO A 162 14.69 18.39 -15.04
N LEU A 163 13.36 18.59 -15.15
CA LEU A 163 12.44 18.57 -14.02
C LEU A 163 12.03 17.12 -13.75
N ALA A 164 12.22 16.67 -12.52
CA ALA A 164 11.72 15.38 -12.05
C ALA A 164 10.26 15.50 -11.61
N LEU A 165 9.42 14.55 -12.00
CA LEU A 165 8.05 14.41 -11.46
C LEU A 165 7.96 13.13 -10.65
N ASP A 166 7.26 13.20 -9.51
CA ASP A 166 6.86 12.03 -8.76
C ASP A 166 6.08 11.07 -9.66
N GLU A 167 6.26 9.76 -9.50
CA GLU A 167 5.63 8.76 -10.37
C GLU A 167 4.10 8.73 -10.28
N ARG A 168 3.55 9.25 -9.18
CA ARG A 168 2.10 9.31 -8.94
C ARG A 168 1.45 10.59 -9.44
N VAL A 169 2.22 11.47 -10.08
CA VAL A 169 1.65 12.62 -10.78
C VAL A 169 0.74 12.11 -11.89
N GLN A 170 -0.53 12.52 -11.86
CA GLN A 170 -1.50 12.14 -12.88
C GLN A 170 -0.99 12.56 -14.27
N PHE A 171 -1.22 11.69 -15.26
CA PHE A 171 -0.75 11.94 -16.63
C PHE A 171 -1.19 13.30 -17.18
N VAL A 172 -2.42 13.73 -16.90
CA VAL A 172 -2.92 15.04 -17.33
C VAL A 172 -2.08 16.19 -16.78
N PHE A 173 -1.59 16.08 -15.56
CA PHE A 173 -0.69 17.08 -14.97
C PHE A 173 0.71 16.96 -15.55
N ALA A 174 1.24 15.73 -15.69
CA ALA A 174 2.56 15.50 -16.24
C ALA A 174 2.70 16.03 -17.67
N ASP A 175 1.71 15.76 -18.53
CA ASP A 175 1.67 16.24 -19.91
C ASP A 175 1.62 17.77 -19.98
N ARG A 176 0.73 18.41 -19.21
CA ARG A 176 0.59 19.87 -19.18
C ARG A 176 1.80 20.57 -18.57
N ILE A 177 2.41 20.00 -17.52
CA ILE A 177 3.66 20.49 -16.94
C ILE A 177 4.77 20.42 -17.99
N ALA A 178 4.91 19.27 -18.69
CA ALA A 178 5.94 19.11 -19.72
C ALA A 178 5.83 20.14 -20.85
N GLN A 179 4.61 20.45 -21.29
CA GLN A 179 4.34 21.50 -22.28
C GLN A 179 4.72 22.88 -21.76
N ALA A 180 4.32 23.22 -20.52
CA ALA A 180 4.52 24.54 -19.94
C ALA A 180 5.98 24.84 -19.60
N VAL A 181 6.79 23.84 -19.23
CA VAL A 181 8.20 24.03 -18.87
C VAL A 181 9.15 23.92 -20.07
N ALA A 182 8.66 23.63 -21.28
CA ALA A 182 9.48 23.53 -22.48
C ALA A 182 10.34 24.82 -22.69
N PRO A 183 11.60 24.72 -23.15
CA PRO A 183 12.30 23.53 -23.67
C PRO A 183 12.93 22.61 -22.58
N ARG A 184 12.70 22.85 -21.29
CA ARG A 184 13.15 21.96 -20.23
C ARG A 184 12.46 20.61 -20.37
N THR A 185 13.21 19.52 -20.30
CA THR A 185 12.66 18.17 -20.31
C THR A 185 12.10 17.77 -18.95
N VAL A 186 11.09 16.91 -18.97
CA VAL A 186 10.54 16.26 -17.78
C VAL A 186 11.01 14.80 -17.73
N THR A 187 11.29 14.28 -16.54
CA THR A 187 11.75 12.91 -16.33
C THR A 187 11.16 12.33 -15.04
N SER A 188 11.34 11.01 -14.82
CA SER A 188 10.89 10.34 -13.60
C SER A 188 11.64 10.82 -12.36
N GLY A 189 10.90 11.08 -11.28
CA GLY A 189 11.40 11.41 -9.95
C GLY A 189 11.77 10.19 -9.09
N ILE A 190 11.56 8.96 -9.58
CA ILE A 190 11.86 7.71 -8.84
C ILE A 190 13.26 7.71 -8.21
N PRO A 191 14.37 8.13 -8.90
CA PRO A 191 15.68 8.14 -8.27
C PRO A 191 15.76 8.98 -6.98
N VAL A 192 14.96 10.03 -6.89
CA VAL A 192 14.89 10.90 -5.71
C VAL A 192 13.91 10.33 -4.67
N VAL A 193 12.67 10.06 -5.10
CA VAL A 193 11.59 9.64 -4.19
C VAL A 193 11.88 8.25 -3.60
N ALA A 194 12.20 7.27 -4.43
CA ALA A 194 12.59 5.94 -3.96
C ALA A 194 13.92 5.97 -3.21
N GLY A 195 14.86 6.83 -3.62
CA GLY A 195 16.13 7.02 -2.92
C GLY A 195 15.96 7.57 -1.49
N CYS A 196 14.91 8.35 -1.24
CA CYS A 196 14.54 8.81 0.11
C CYS A 196 13.76 7.73 0.87
N ARG A 197 12.66 7.21 0.28
CA ARG A 197 11.66 6.41 0.99
C ARG A 197 12.06 4.94 1.20
N SER A 198 12.94 4.38 0.35
CA SER A 198 13.33 2.97 0.45
C SER A 198 14.19 2.66 1.68
N ILE A 199 14.94 3.62 2.21
CA ILE A 199 15.79 3.46 3.42
C ILE A 199 15.04 4.10 4.59
N LYS A 200 14.55 3.28 5.49
CA LYS A 200 13.74 3.73 6.62
C LYS A 200 14.61 4.29 7.75
N SER A 201 14.17 5.38 8.34
CA SER A 201 14.76 5.88 9.59
C SER A 201 14.33 5.02 10.79
N PRO A 202 15.00 5.15 11.96
CA PRO A 202 14.57 4.47 13.18
C PRO A 202 13.13 4.83 13.59
N ALA A 203 12.68 6.06 13.34
CA ALA A 203 11.30 6.47 13.63
C ALA A 203 10.29 5.81 12.69
N GLU A 204 10.62 5.67 11.40
CA GLU A 204 9.80 4.94 10.44
C GLU A 204 9.71 3.45 10.78
N LEU A 205 10.83 2.82 11.16
CA LEU A 205 10.86 1.42 11.61
C LEU A 205 9.99 1.19 12.85
N ALA A 206 9.96 2.15 13.79
CA ALA A 206 9.12 2.05 14.98
C ALA A 206 7.62 2.13 14.64
N LEU A 207 7.23 2.96 13.68
CA LEU A 207 5.84 3.05 13.20
C LEU A 207 5.42 1.79 12.44
N LEU A 208 6.30 1.24 11.60
CA LEU A 208 6.07 -0.05 10.94
C LEU A 208 5.95 -1.19 11.96
N GLN A 209 6.81 -1.24 12.98
CA GLN A 209 6.70 -2.24 14.05
C GLN A 209 5.35 -2.16 14.76
N LEU A 210 4.92 -0.94 15.13
CA LEU A 210 3.63 -0.76 15.81
C LEU A 210 2.45 -1.17 14.93
N ALA A 211 2.48 -0.86 13.63
CA ALA A 211 1.44 -1.28 12.68
C ALA A 211 1.37 -2.81 12.59
N ASN A 212 2.51 -3.47 12.48
CA ASN A 212 2.62 -4.94 12.44
C ASN A 212 2.11 -5.59 13.74
N ASP A 213 2.50 -5.05 14.90
CA ASP A 213 2.05 -5.55 16.21
C ASP A 213 0.54 -5.42 16.41
N ILE A 214 -0.05 -4.31 15.95
CA ILE A 214 -1.50 -4.08 15.99
C ILE A 214 -2.20 -5.09 15.08
N THR A 215 -1.76 -5.23 13.83
CA THR A 215 -2.36 -6.16 12.86
C THR A 215 -2.32 -7.59 13.37
N LEU A 216 -1.18 -8.05 13.90
CA LEU A 216 -1.10 -9.40 14.48
C LEU A 216 -2.06 -9.60 15.66
N SER A 217 -2.20 -8.59 16.52
CA SER A 217 -3.13 -8.62 17.66
C SER A 217 -4.60 -8.66 17.22
N VAL A 218 -4.95 -7.88 16.20
CA VAL A 218 -6.28 -7.85 15.59
C VAL A 218 -6.60 -9.18 14.94
N TYR A 219 -5.70 -9.72 14.12
CA TYR A 219 -5.90 -11.00 13.45
C TYR A 219 -6.07 -12.14 14.45
N LYS A 220 -5.28 -12.16 15.55
CA LYS A 220 -5.44 -13.14 16.63
C LYS A 220 -6.82 -13.03 17.27
N ALA A 221 -7.27 -11.84 17.64
CA ALA A 221 -8.56 -11.64 18.29
C ALA A 221 -9.75 -12.06 17.40
N VAL A 222 -9.63 -11.80 16.09
CA VAL A 222 -10.68 -12.19 15.12
C VAL A 222 -10.63 -13.69 14.83
N TYR A 223 -9.45 -14.29 14.74
CA TYR A 223 -9.29 -15.75 14.67
C TYR A 223 -9.97 -16.45 15.85
N GLU A 224 -9.73 -15.99 17.08
CA GLU A 224 -10.36 -16.52 18.31
C GLU A 224 -11.88 -16.31 18.34
N SER A 225 -12.40 -15.40 17.53
CA SER A 225 -13.83 -15.11 17.36
C SER A 225 -14.48 -15.84 16.19
N CYS A 226 -13.69 -16.57 15.41
CA CYS A 226 -14.15 -17.27 14.21
C CYS A 226 -15.05 -18.45 14.59
N SER A 227 -16.09 -18.67 13.78
CA SER A 227 -16.99 -19.82 13.93
C SER A 227 -17.53 -20.29 12.59
N PRO A 228 -17.86 -21.60 12.47
CA PRO A 228 -18.51 -22.14 11.27
C PRO A 228 -19.84 -21.42 10.99
N GLY A 229 -20.12 -21.19 9.70
CA GLY A 229 -21.29 -20.45 9.26
C GLY A 229 -21.07 -18.94 9.13
N MET A 230 -20.01 -18.38 9.70
CA MET A 230 -19.63 -16.99 9.47
C MET A 230 -19.27 -16.77 8.01
N THR A 231 -19.73 -15.66 7.41
CA THR A 231 -19.32 -15.28 6.07
C THR A 231 -17.97 -14.56 6.10
N ASN A 232 -17.24 -14.58 4.96
CA ASN A 232 -16.01 -13.80 4.82
C ASN A 232 -16.23 -12.30 5.10
N ARG A 233 -17.39 -11.73 4.71
CA ARG A 233 -17.74 -10.34 5.01
C ARG A 233 -17.97 -10.08 6.52
N GLN A 234 -18.58 -11.00 7.23
CA GLN A 234 -18.72 -10.88 8.69
C GLN A 234 -17.36 -10.94 9.36
N PHE A 235 -16.47 -11.80 8.86
CA PHE A 235 -15.11 -11.92 9.36
C PHE A 235 -14.32 -10.61 9.15
N THR A 236 -14.32 -10.04 7.93
CA THR A 236 -13.66 -8.75 7.66
C THR A 236 -14.29 -7.60 8.44
N SER A 237 -15.61 -7.58 8.63
CA SER A 237 -16.27 -6.58 9.48
C SER A 237 -15.83 -6.66 10.95
N LEU A 238 -15.46 -7.84 11.45
CA LEU A 238 -14.86 -7.97 12.78
C LEU A 238 -13.43 -7.43 12.81
N ILE A 239 -12.66 -7.60 11.73
CA ILE A 239 -11.32 -7.00 11.58
C ILE A 239 -11.42 -5.48 11.62
N ASP A 240 -12.34 -4.89 10.86
CA ASP A 240 -12.59 -3.44 10.85
C ASP A 240 -12.91 -2.93 12.26
N ALA A 241 -13.82 -3.61 12.96
CA ALA A 241 -14.19 -3.26 14.34
C ALA A 241 -13.02 -3.43 15.33
N ALA A 242 -12.16 -4.42 15.12
CA ALA A 242 -10.98 -4.65 15.93
C ALA A 242 -9.91 -3.55 15.71
N TYR A 243 -9.70 -3.11 14.48
CA TYR A 243 -8.84 -1.95 14.20
C TYR A 243 -9.40 -0.66 14.82
N GLU A 244 -10.72 -0.41 14.72
CA GLU A 244 -11.37 0.72 15.42
C GLU A 244 -11.12 0.66 16.94
N ARG A 245 -11.15 -0.53 17.55
CA ARG A 245 -10.84 -0.72 18.97
C ARG A 245 -9.38 -0.39 19.29
N CYS A 246 -8.48 -0.67 18.39
CA CYS A 246 -7.06 -0.32 18.51
C CYS A 246 -6.76 1.15 18.21
N GLY A 247 -7.75 1.97 17.84
CA GLY A 247 -7.60 3.40 17.55
C GLY A 247 -6.92 3.68 16.20
N VAL A 248 -6.92 2.71 15.28
CA VAL A 248 -6.30 2.83 13.95
C VAL A 248 -7.30 2.51 12.84
N ARG A 249 -6.93 2.84 11.61
CA ARG A 249 -7.61 2.36 10.41
C ARG A 249 -6.87 1.16 9.85
N GLY A 250 -7.60 0.20 9.32
CA GLY A 250 -7.04 -0.95 8.63
C GLY A 250 -8.11 -1.61 7.80
N GLU A 251 -7.70 -2.51 6.98
CA GLU A 251 -8.55 -3.33 6.14
C GLU A 251 -8.01 -4.75 6.08
N ALA A 252 -8.83 -5.71 5.67
CA ALA A 252 -8.37 -7.03 5.34
C ALA A 252 -9.27 -7.71 4.33
N SER A 253 -8.67 -8.53 3.48
CA SER A 253 -9.36 -9.52 2.67
C SER A 253 -9.50 -10.83 3.44
N CYS A 254 -10.52 -11.62 3.12
CA CYS A 254 -10.70 -12.96 3.69
C CYS A 254 -11.21 -13.90 2.59
N GLN A 255 -10.41 -14.92 2.28
CA GLN A 255 -10.70 -15.91 1.25
C GLN A 255 -10.80 -17.31 1.86
N VAL A 256 -11.85 -18.06 1.49
CA VAL A 256 -12.18 -19.34 2.10
C VAL A 256 -12.14 -20.46 1.07
N ALA A 257 -11.57 -21.61 1.43
CA ALA A 257 -11.53 -22.84 0.62
C ALA A 257 -10.94 -22.61 -0.78
N ALA A 258 -11.67 -22.96 -1.83
CA ALA A 258 -11.23 -22.81 -3.23
C ALA A 258 -10.89 -21.37 -3.63
N PHE A 259 -11.50 -20.39 -2.98
CA PHE A 259 -11.23 -18.98 -3.27
C PHE A 259 -9.84 -18.52 -2.77
N SER A 260 -9.28 -19.20 -1.77
CA SER A 260 -7.89 -18.95 -1.34
C SER A 260 -6.85 -19.33 -2.40
N ALA A 261 -7.23 -20.15 -3.42
CA ALA A 261 -6.36 -20.47 -4.55
C ALA A 261 -6.19 -19.30 -5.55
N GLN A 262 -6.86 -18.17 -5.33
CA GLN A 262 -6.72 -16.96 -6.12
C GLN A 262 -5.94 -15.93 -5.30
N PRO A 263 -4.74 -15.50 -5.71
CA PRO A 263 -3.86 -14.64 -4.89
C PRO A 263 -4.53 -13.35 -4.39
N HIS A 264 -5.30 -12.68 -5.25
CA HIS A 264 -6.07 -11.47 -4.87
C HIS A 264 -7.54 -11.78 -4.52
N GLY A 265 -7.85 -13.07 -4.32
CA GLY A 265 -9.16 -13.51 -3.90
C GLY A 265 -10.29 -13.33 -4.90
N SER A 266 -11.53 -13.44 -4.41
CA SER A 266 -12.75 -13.35 -5.20
C SER A 266 -13.78 -12.45 -4.49
N PRO A 267 -14.53 -11.62 -5.21
CA PRO A 267 -15.63 -10.84 -4.64
C PRO A 267 -16.88 -11.71 -4.33
N THR A 268 -16.88 -12.99 -4.73
CA THR A 268 -17.98 -13.92 -4.47
C THR A 268 -18.17 -14.12 -2.96
N PRO A 269 -19.41 -14.05 -2.44
CA PRO A 269 -19.69 -14.35 -1.04
C PRO A 269 -19.25 -15.76 -0.65
N GLN A 270 -18.58 -15.90 0.49
CA GLN A 270 -18.00 -17.14 0.97
C GLN A 270 -18.45 -17.41 2.41
N VAL A 271 -18.50 -18.67 2.80
CA VAL A 271 -18.92 -19.09 4.13
C VAL A 271 -17.83 -19.99 4.72
N ILE A 272 -17.37 -19.64 5.91
CA ILE A 272 -16.38 -20.38 6.69
C ILE A 272 -17.01 -21.72 7.13
N ARG A 273 -16.31 -22.80 6.83
CA ARG A 273 -16.66 -24.16 7.25
C ARG A 273 -15.45 -24.84 7.90
N GLU A 274 -15.71 -25.87 8.66
CA GLU A 274 -14.63 -26.68 9.25
C GLU A 274 -13.73 -27.30 8.16
N ASN A 275 -12.47 -27.46 8.51
CA ASN A 275 -11.42 -28.14 7.74
C ASN A 275 -11.09 -27.50 6.40
N GLN A 276 -11.48 -26.24 6.18
CA GLN A 276 -11.14 -25.46 5.00
C GLN A 276 -10.09 -24.40 5.30
N ILE A 277 -9.23 -24.13 4.34
CA ILE A 277 -8.28 -23.01 4.43
C ILE A 277 -9.06 -21.70 4.50
N ILE A 278 -8.66 -20.84 5.39
CA ILE A 278 -9.00 -19.43 5.48
C ILE A 278 -7.70 -18.67 5.32
N LEU A 279 -7.64 -17.78 4.31
CA LEU A 279 -6.53 -16.90 4.05
C LEU A 279 -7.00 -15.48 4.30
N ILE A 280 -6.34 -14.78 5.20
CA ILE A 280 -6.52 -13.35 5.48
C ILE A 280 -5.27 -12.59 5.08
N ASP A 281 -5.43 -11.34 4.66
CA ASP A 281 -4.41 -10.52 4.05
C ASP A 281 -4.70 -9.03 4.23
N ASP A 282 -3.71 -8.18 4.12
CA ASP A 282 -3.69 -6.73 4.31
C ASP A 282 -3.26 -6.32 5.74
N GLY A 283 -3.56 -5.09 6.17
CA GLY A 283 -3.09 -4.59 7.46
C GLY A 283 -3.68 -3.25 7.90
N CYS A 284 -2.94 -2.50 8.69
CA CYS A 284 -3.40 -1.22 9.23
C CYS A 284 -2.41 -0.08 8.97
N TYR A 285 -2.87 1.14 9.28
CA TYR A 285 -2.16 2.40 9.09
C TYR A 285 -1.87 3.05 10.43
N VAL A 286 -0.60 3.29 10.72
CA VAL A 286 -0.14 4.02 11.91
C VAL A 286 0.67 5.25 11.48
N GLN A 287 0.15 6.44 11.67
CA GLN A 287 0.78 7.69 11.21
C GLN A 287 1.20 7.67 9.74
N GLY A 288 0.36 7.02 8.88
CA GLY A 288 0.62 6.85 7.46
C GLY A 288 1.48 5.64 7.08
N TYR A 289 2.13 4.96 8.02
CA TYR A 289 2.91 3.74 7.78
C TYR A 289 2.02 2.51 7.85
N GLN A 290 2.25 1.55 6.96
CA GLN A 290 1.39 0.39 6.74
C GLN A 290 2.09 -0.90 7.14
N SER A 291 1.30 -1.86 7.61
CA SER A 291 1.68 -3.27 7.72
C SER A 291 1.00 -4.08 6.65
N ASP A 292 1.63 -5.19 6.26
CA ASP A 292 1.07 -6.17 5.35
C ASP A 292 1.36 -7.58 5.87
N ILE A 293 0.31 -8.30 6.25
CA ILE A 293 0.42 -9.61 6.88
C ILE A 293 -0.63 -10.55 6.31
N SER A 294 -0.17 -11.64 5.70
CA SER A 294 -1.07 -12.76 5.37
C SER A 294 -0.95 -13.87 6.39
N ARG A 295 -2.10 -14.43 6.77
CA ARG A 295 -2.18 -15.65 7.56
C ARG A 295 -3.10 -16.65 6.88
N SER A 296 -2.61 -17.88 6.70
CA SER A 296 -3.44 -19.03 6.31
C SER A 296 -3.66 -19.92 7.52
N PHE A 297 -4.90 -20.31 7.78
CA PHE A 297 -5.25 -21.18 8.88
C PHE A 297 -6.48 -22.03 8.56
N VAL A 298 -6.79 -22.99 9.44
CA VAL A 298 -7.95 -23.89 9.35
C VAL A 298 -8.74 -23.84 10.63
N TYR A 299 -10.05 -23.61 10.53
CA TYR A 299 -10.95 -23.87 11.65
C TYR A 299 -11.28 -25.37 11.68
N GLY A 300 -10.85 -26.06 12.74
CA GLY A 300 -10.98 -27.53 12.84
C GLY A 300 -9.66 -28.26 12.54
N ARG A 301 -9.72 -29.28 11.70
CA ARG A 301 -8.56 -30.15 11.43
C ARG A 301 -8.09 -30.01 9.98
N PRO A 302 -6.89 -29.51 9.72
CA PRO A 302 -6.32 -29.51 8.38
C PRO A 302 -6.00 -30.93 7.91
N THR A 303 -6.11 -31.15 6.60
CA THR A 303 -5.66 -32.40 5.97
C THR A 303 -4.13 -32.47 5.93
N ASP A 304 -3.57 -33.66 5.78
CA ASP A 304 -2.10 -33.85 5.63
C ASP A 304 -1.57 -33.10 4.43
N ARG A 305 -2.35 -32.98 3.36
CA ARG A 305 -1.98 -32.21 2.17
C ARG A 305 -1.88 -30.71 2.48
N GLN A 306 -2.85 -30.14 3.20
CA GLN A 306 -2.82 -28.73 3.60
C GLN A 306 -1.62 -28.44 4.51
N LYS A 307 -1.34 -29.33 5.48
CA LYS A 307 -0.15 -29.22 6.34
C LYS A 307 1.14 -29.25 5.53
N ARG A 308 1.29 -30.22 4.61
CA ARG A 308 2.46 -30.30 3.74
C ARG A 308 2.67 -29.03 2.92
N VAL A 309 1.62 -28.46 2.34
CA VAL A 309 1.72 -27.22 1.57
C VAL A 309 2.09 -26.05 2.47
N PHE A 310 1.52 -25.97 3.68
CA PHE A 310 1.88 -24.95 4.67
C PHE A 310 3.36 -25.05 5.05
N ASP A 311 3.86 -26.23 5.35
CA ASP A 311 5.26 -26.46 5.73
C ASP A 311 6.22 -26.02 4.63
N ILE A 312 5.88 -26.26 3.37
CA ILE A 312 6.69 -25.82 2.21
C ILE A 312 6.69 -24.28 2.10
N VAL A 313 5.54 -23.64 2.23
CA VAL A 313 5.45 -22.17 2.19
C VAL A 313 6.19 -21.54 3.37
N HIS A 314 6.06 -22.12 4.57
CA HIS A 314 6.78 -21.68 5.76
C HIS A 314 8.32 -21.79 5.57
N GLN A 315 8.80 -22.90 5.01
CA GLN A 315 10.22 -23.08 4.68
C GLN A 315 10.68 -22.10 3.59
N ALA A 316 9.84 -21.82 2.59
CA ALA A 316 10.14 -20.83 1.55
C ALA A 316 10.30 -19.43 2.13
N GLN A 317 9.40 -19.03 3.06
CA GLN A 317 9.49 -17.75 3.77
C GLN A 317 10.77 -17.65 4.62
N ALA A 318 11.12 -18.74 5.33
CA ALA A 318 12.35 -18.81 6.11
C ALA A 318 13.61 -18.75 5.24
N ALA A 319 13.60 -19.42 4.07
CA ALA A 319 14.71 -19.39 3.12
C ALA A 319 14.94 -17.99 2.53
N ALA A 320 13.86 -17.27 2.21
CA ALA A 320 13.93 -15.88 1.77
C ALA A 320 14.52 -14.97 2.86
N LEU A 321 14.03 -15.09 4.09
CA LEU A 321 14.56 -14.33 5.23
C LEU A 321 16.06 -14.57 5.45
N ALA A 322 16.50 -15.83 5.38
CA ALA A 322 17.90 -16.21 5.53
C ALA A 322 18.79 -15.69 4.39
N ALA A 323 18.25 -15.54 3.18
CA ALA A 323 18.97 -15.01 2.03
C ALA A 323 19.09 -13.47 2.06
N ALA A 324 18.16 -12.78 2.72
CA ALA A 324 18.06 -11.33 2.72
C ALA A 324 19.13 -10.71 3.62
N ARG A 325 20.06 -9.96 3.03
CA ARG A 325 21.09 -9.17 3.74
C ARG A 325 21.68 -8.08 2.83
N PRO A 326 22.32 -7.05 3.38
CA PRO A 326 22.96 -6.02 2.56
C PRO A 326 23.94 -6.60 1.53
N GLY A 327 23.90 -6.05 0.31
CA GLY A 327 24.77 -6.47 -0.79
C GLY A 327 24.28 -7.71 -1.58
N VAL A 328 23.17 -8.34 -1.19
CA VAL A 328 22.53 -9.41 -1.97
C VAL A 328 21.59 -8.79 -3.00
N GLU A 329 21.55 -9.34 -4.20
CA GLU A 329 20.59 -8.94 -5.22
C GLU A 329 19.17 -9.33 -4.83
N MET A 330 18.20 -8.44 -5.07
CA MET A 330 16.78 -8.67 -4.73
C MET A 330 16.21 -9.91 -5.40
N GLN A 331 16.66 -10.23 -6.65
CA GLN A 331 16.27 -11.47 -7.32
C GLN A 331 16.73 -12.74 -6.61
N ALA A 332 17.83 -12.68 -5.87
CA ALA A 332 18.36 -13.85 -5.16
C ALA A 332 17.49 -14.23 -3.96
N VAL A 333 16.82 -13.25 -3.34
CA VAL A 333 15.87 -13.48 -2.26
C VAL A 333 14.59 -14.16 -2.79
N ASP A 334 14.05 -13.70 -3.94
CA ASP A 334 12.93 -14.39 -4.63
C ASP A 334 13.33 -15.82 -5.02
N ALA A 335 14.53 -16.00 -5.56
CA ALA A 335 15.02 -17.32 -5.96
C ALA A 335 15.14 -18.28 -4.78
N ALA A 336 15.54 -17.81 -3.60
CA ALA A 336 15.65 -18.65 -2.40
C ALA A 336 14.30 -19.27 -2.00
N ALA A 337 13.23 -18.47 -1.96
CA ALA A 337 11.87 -18.97 -1.69
C ALA A 337 11.36 -19.87 -2.82
N ARG A 338 11.54 -19.44 -4.07
CA ARG A 338 11.02 -20.13 -5.25
C ARG A 338 11.67 -21.49 -5.46
N ASN A 339 12.95 -21.65 -5.13
CA ASN A 339 13.65 -22.94 -5.19
C ASN A 339 13.04 -23.94 -4.22
N VAL A 340 12.75 -23.57 -2.97
CA VAL A 340 12.08 -24.46 -2.00
C VAL A 340 10.75 -24.98 -2.56
N ILE A 341 9.94 -24.10 -3.14
CA ILE A 341 8.64 -24.45 -3.73
C ILE A 341 8.81 -25.35 -4.95
N THR A 342 9.81 -25.08 -5.79
CA THR A 342 10.13 -25.88 -7.00
C THR A 342 10.62 -27.28 -6.62
N ASP A 343 11.56 -27.38 -5.67
CA ASP A 343 12.15 -28.66 -5.23
C ASP A 343 11.10 -29.55 -4.54
N ALA A 344 10.07 -28.94 -3.92
CA ALA A 344 8.93 -29.64 -3.35
C ALA A 344 7.92 -30.14 -4.41
N GLY A 345 8.12 -29.83 -5.71
CA GLY A 345 7.27 -30.28 -6.83
C GLY A 345 6.15 -29.32 -7.22
N PHE A 346 6.15 -28.08 -6.69
CA PHE A 346 5.16 -27.05 -7.01
C PHE A 346 5.65 -25.98 -8.02
N GLY A 347 6.83 -26.20 -8.60
CA GLY A 347 7.38 -25.42 -9.69
C GLY A 347 7.16 -26.07 -11.06
N PRO A 348 7.88 -25.60 -12.08
CA PRO A 348 8.82 -24.49 -12.08
C PRO A 348 8.16 -23.12 -12.22
N ASP A 349 8.97 -22.07 -12.17
CA ASP A 349 8.61 -20.71 -12.50
C ASP A 349 7.40 -20.15 -11.69
N TYR A 350 6.38 -19.64 -12.37
CA TYR A 350 5.17 -19.08 -11.79
C TYR A 350 3.99 -20.07 -11.77
N LYS A 351 4.24 -21.40 -11.84
CA LYS A 351 3.17 -22.39 -11.97
C LYS A 351 2.18 -22.36 -10.78
N HIS A 352 2.68 -22.44 -9.57
CA HIS A 352 1.85 -22.40 -8.35
C HIS A 352 2.23 -21.26 -7.42
N PHE A 353 3.43 -20.71 -7.53
CA PHE A 353 3.82 -19.45 -6.92
C PHE A 353 3.78 -18.36 -7.98
N THR A 354 2.60 -17.77 -8.15
CA THR A 354 2.21 -17.01 -9.34
C THR A 354 2.61 -15.54 -9.34
N HIS A 355 3.14 -15.02 -8.21
CA HIS A 355 3.54 -13.63 -8.07
C HIS A 355 5.00 -13.49 -7.60
N ARG A 356 5.51 -12.29 -7.48
CA ARG A 356 6.81 -11.97 -6.88
C ARG A 356 6.83 -12.37 -5.42
N LEU A 357 8.03 -12.54 -4.86
CA LEU A 357 8.19 -12.88 -3.44
C LEU A 357 7.73 -11.76 -2.50
N GLY A 358 7.90 -10.50 -2.91
CA GLY A 358 7.55 -9.37 -2.07
C GLY A 358 7.83 -8.02 -2.72
N HIS A 359 7.45 -6.98 -2.02
CA HIS A 359 7.55 -5.58 -2.42
C HIS A 359 8.07 -4.73 -1.26
N GLY A 360 8.61 -3.55 -1.59
CA GLY A 360 8.90 -2.55 -0.57
C GLY A 360 7.62 -2.13 0.15
N ILE A 361 7.73 -1.79 1.43
CA ILE A 361 6.62 -1.31 2.24
C ILE A 361 7.03 -0.11 3.08
N GLY A 362 6.08 0.76 3.39
CA GLY A 362 6.31 1.97 4.17
C GLY A 362 5.05 2.78 4.35
N MET A 363 5.00 4.00 3.80
CA MET A 363 3.78 4.81 3.77
C MET A 363 2.81 4.38 2.68
N ASP A 364 3.27 3.66 1.66
CA ASP A 364 2.42 2.93 0.73
C ASP A 364 2.61 1.43 0.98
N MET A 365 1.54 0.66 0.83
CA MET A 365 1.61 -0.80 0.95
C MET A 365 2.60 -1.37 -0.07
N HIS A 366 2.53 -0.95 -1.31
CA HIS A 366 3.49 -1.29 -2.35
C HIS A 366 4.41 -0.10 -2.64
N GLU A 367 5.65 -0.17 -2.14
CA GLU A 367 6.74 0.75 -2.46
C GLU A 367 7.81 0.09 -3.34
N TRP A 368 8.78 0.87 -3.77
CA TRP A 368 10.01 0.35 -4.39
C TRP A 368 10.92 -0.27 -3.31
N TYR A 369 11.65 -1.31 -3.54
CA TYR A 369 11.76 -2.05 -4.78
C TYR A 369 11.05 -3.39 -4.64
N TYR A 370 11.21 -4.33 -5.64
CA TYR A 370 10.51 -5.61 -5.64
C TYR A 370 11.49 -6.77 -5.52
N LEU A 371 11.18 -7.76 -4.68
CA LEU A 371 11.87 -9.03 -4.61
C LEU A 371 11.32 -9.93 -5.71
N VAL A 372 11.97 -9.90 -6.87
CA VAL A 372 11.48 -10.56 -8.09
C VAL A 372 12.64 -10.92 -9.02
N ARG A 373 12.48 -11.98 -9.78
CA ARG A 373 13.42 -12.39 -10.83
C ARG A 373 13.75 -11.22 -11.77
N GLY A 374 15.04 -11.06 -12.07
CA GLY A 374 15.57 -10.00 -12.93
C GLY A 374 15.87 -8.67 -12.21
N ASN A 375 15.50 -8.51 -10.95
CA ASN A 375 15.90 -7.35 -10.18
C ASN A 375 17.29 -7.56 -9.56
N THR A 376 18.32 -7.02 -10.21
CA THR A 376 19.73 -7.11 -9.78
C THR A 376 20.12 -6.00 -8.79
N ARG A 377 19.20 -5.15 -8.36
CA ARG A 377 19.44 -4.12 -7.35
C ARG A 377 19.84 -4.79 -6.04
N LEU A 378 20.83 -4.20 -5.37
CA LEU A 378 21.32 -4.73 -4.11
C LEU A 378 20.45 -4.25 -2.94
N LEU A 379 20.23 -5.14 -2.00
CA LEU A 379 19.64 -4.80 -0.70
C LEU A 379 20.58 -3.89 0.09
N ALA A 380 20.02 -2.95 0.82
CA ALA A 380 20.73 -2.09 1.75
C ALA A 380 20.06 -2.16 3.13
N ALA A 381 20.84 -1.90 4.19
CA ALA A 381 20.31 -1.83 5.54
C ALA A 381 19.16 -0.81 5.63
N ASN A 382 18.18 -1.09 6.46
CA ASN A 382 16.95 -0.32 6.69
C ASN A 382 15.96 -0.29 5.50
N MET A 383 16.16 -1.07 4.45
CA MET A 383 15.07 -1.37 3.52
C MET A 383 14.04 -2.28 4.18
N CYS A 384 12.76 -2.07 3.86
CA CYS A 384 11.65 -2.91 4.34
C CYS A 384 10.90 -3.52 3.16
N PHE A 385 10.49 -4.79 3.33
CA PHE A 385 9.79 -5.55 2.30
C PHE A 385 8.74 -6.47 2.94
N SER A 386 7.68 -6.79 2.20
CA SER A 386 6.93 -8.00 2.46
C SER A 386 7.76 -9.24 2.11
N ASN A 387 7.50 -10.34 2.81
CA ASN A 387 8.06 -11.67 2.53
C ASN A 387 6.91 -12.65 2.49
N GLU A 388 6.33 -12.86 1.28
CA GLU A 388 4.99 -13.41 1.06
C GLU A 388 4.95 -14.59 0.08
N PRO A 389 5.74 -15.65 0.24
CA PRO A 389 5.63 -16.80 -0.64
C PRO A 389 4.26 -17.47 -0.50
N GLY A 390 3.74 -17.99 -1.61
CA GLY A 390 2.48 -18.70 -1.63
C GLY A 390 2.47 -19.87 -2.61
N ILE A 391 1.59 -20.85 -2.36
CA ILE A 391 1.27 -21.96 -3.27
C ILE A 391 -0.24 -21.96 -3.50
N TYR A 392 -0.65 -21.80 -4.75
CA TYR A 392 -2.05 -21.70 -5.17
C TYR A 392 -2.41 -22.86 -6.10
N LEU A 393 -3.27 -23.76 -5.62
CA LEU A 393 -3.66 -25.01 -6.30
C LEU A 393 -5.03 -24.86 -6.94
N ALA A 394 -5.18 -23.94 -7.90
CA ALA A 394 -6.45 -23.64 -8.53
C ALA A 394 -6.99 -24.80 -9.41
N ASP A 395 -6.10 -25.54 -10.04
CA ASP A 395 -6.44 -26.67 -10.93
C ASP A 395 -6.57 -28.01 -10.18
N ASP A 396 -6.50 -28.00 -8.85
CA ASP A 396 -6.62 -29.18 -8.02
C ASP A 396 -8.07 -29.64 -7.90
N PRO A 397 -8.37 -30.96 -7.79
CA PRO A 397 -9.71 -31.45 -7.49
C PRO A 397 -10.34 -30.91 -6.20
N ALA A 398 -9.50 -30.50 -5.23
CA ALA A 398 -9.88 -29.79 -4.02
C ALA A 398 -9.06 -28.50 -3.92
N PRO A 399 -9.44 -27.44 -4.64
CA PRO A 399 -8.62 -26.24 -4.76
C PRO A 399 -8.44 -25.52 -3.42
N PHE A 400 -7.22 -25.02 -3.15
CA PHE A 400 -6.91 -24.11 -2.07
C PHE A 400 -5.57 -23.41 -2.33
N GLY A 401 -5.34 -22.31 -1.64
CA GLY A 401 -4.04 -21.62 -1.61
C GLY A 401 -3.60 -21.36 -0.19
N ILE A 402 -2.30 -21.29 -0.01
CA ILE A 402 -1.65 -20.91 1.25
C ILE A 402 -0.64 -19.81 0.91
N ARG A 403 -0.76 -18.67 1.58
CA ARG A 403 0.24 -17.59 1.65
C ARG A 403 0.57 -17.34 3.11
N LEU A 404 1.84 -17.19 3.40
CA LEU A 404 2.35 -16.73 4.68
C LEU A 404 3.18 -15.48 4.41
N GLU A 405 2.85 -14.41 5.10
CA GLU A 405 3.47 -13.12 4.89
C GLU A 405 3.73 -12.43 6.20
N ASP A 406 4.92 -11.92 6.31
CA ASP A 406 5.35 -11.00 7.35
C ASP A 406 6.23 -9.93 6.72
N ASP A 407 6.07 -8.70 7.19
CA ASP A 407 6.99 -7.63 6.84
C ASP A 407 8.37 -7.89 7.46
N MET A 408 9.42 -7.59 6.72
CA MET A 408 10.80 -7.67 7.19
C MET A 408 11.57 -6.39 6.94
N HIS A 409 12.54 -6.09 7.78
CA HIS A 409 13.54 -5.07 7.49
C HIS A 409 14.94 -5.66 7.39
N ILE A 410 15.76 -5.08 6.51
CA ILE A 410 17.15 -5.46 6.31
C ILE A 410 17.97 -4.81 7.43
N THR A 411 18.65 -5.62 8.22
CA THR A 411 19.55 -5.17 9.29
C THR A 411 20.97 -4.89 8.74
N ALA A 412 21.91 -4.57 9.60
CA ALA A 412 23.29 -4.35 9.18
C ALA A 412 23.97 -5.61 8.62
N ASP A 413 23.53 -6.80 9.04
CA ASP A 413 24.17 -8.10 8.77
C ASP A 413 23.23 -9.19 8.25
N GLY A 414 21.91 -8.90 8.17
CA GLY A 414 20.88 -9.86 7.73
C GLY A 414 19.54 -9.21 7.50
N ALA A 415 18.48 -9.91 7.89
CA ALA A 415 17.11 -9.39 7.93
C ALA A 415 16.37 -9.88 9.16
N LYS A 416 15.34 -9.15 9.57
CA LYS A 416 14.48 -9.48 10.71
C LYS A 416 13.02 -9.22 10.34
N LEU A 417 12.14 -10.15 10.69
CA LEU A 417 10.71 -9.95 10.60
C LEU A 417 10.22 -8.99 11.69
N PHE A 418 9.19 -8.21 11.38
CA PHE A 418 8.47 -7.40 12.38
C PHE A 418 7.57 -8.27 13.28
N THR A 419 7.06 -9.37 12.74
CA THR A 419 6.19 -10.32 13.44
C THR A 419 6.76 -11.75 13.36
N PRO A 420 6.43 -12.65 14.34
CA PRO A 420 6.85 -14.04 14.23
C PRO A 420 6.12 -14.74 13.09
N GLN A 421 6.82 -15.65 12.41
CA GLN A 421 6.21 -16.53 11.41
C GLN A 421 5.04 -17.31 12.02
N SER A 422 3.99 -17.56 11.21
CA SER A 422 2.88 -18.43 11.59
C SER A 422 3.36 -19.85 11.87
N PRO A 423 3.18 -20.41 13.09
CA PRO A 423 3.76 -21.71 13.43
C PRO A 423 3.01 -22.91 12.84
N SER A 424 1.70 -22.82 12.63
CA SER A 424 0.88 -23.90 12.03
C SER A 424 -0.48 -23.42 11.54
N LEU A 425 -1.15 -24.25 10.75
CA LEU A 425 -2.53 -24.01 10.31
C LEU A 425 -3.54 -24.05 11.46
N GLU A 426 -3.28 -24.83 12.50
CA GLU A 426 -4.15 -24.98 13.67
C GLU A 426 -3.95 -23.87 14.69
N HIS A 427 -2.75 -23.31 14.77
CA HIS A 427 -2.36 -22.30 15.75
C HIS A 427 -1.56 -21.18 15.08
N PRO A 428 -2.19 -20.40 14.17
CA PRO A 428 -1.49 -19.43 13.32
C PRO A 428 -0.83 -18.29 14.09
N PHE A 429 -1.20 -18.10 15.37
CA PHE A 429 -0.67 -17.06 16.28
C PHE A 429 0.07 -17.64 17.47
N GLY A 430 0.45 -18.92 17.43
CA GLY A 430 1.08 -19.64 18.52
C GLY A 430 0.05 -20.16 19.56
N ASN A 431 0.54 -21.01 20.45
CA ASN A 431 -0.27 -21.47 21.60
C ASN A 431 -0.40 -20.29 22.59
N ALA A 432 -1.62 -20.09 23.10
CA ALA A 432 -1.91 -19.09 24.12
C ALA A 432 -1.24 -19.46 25.46
#